data_184fdc5807766218323647b56d78ffb4
#
_entry.id   184fdc5807766218323647b56d78ffb4
#
_cell.length_a   1.000
_cell.length_b   1.000
_cell.length_c   1.000
_cell.angle_alpha   90.00
_cell.angle_beta   90.00
_cell.angle_gamma   90.00
#
_symmetry.space_group_name_H-M   'P 1'
#
loop_
_entity.id
_entity.type
_entity.pdbx_description
1 polymer ?
#
loop_
_entity_poly.entity_id
_entity_poly.type
_entity_poly.pdbx_seq_one_letter_code
_entity_poly.pdbx_strand_id
1 'polypeptide(L)'
;MKIFVCGSIGYGYKEEIKKLQDLLRKEGFEILDQFKYDYSDIDDFRDKRELSAEIVMRDLELCDKADVLILITKHPSFGAMAEIVISSMKGKPVIVFCPEKLRSPWPLYFATAIAKNEEELISILKELKPEIRTIPNVYCDHVSEFVYTKFKCICPVTGLEDRGVIKIRYKPKDRLLEYESLDRYFKSFEGKKLHHEAVVCKIYRDLSNVLNPEWLEVIAEFEERSNVKAVVRVQSK
;
A
#
# COMPACT_ATOMS: atom_id res chain seq x y z
N MET A 1 -4.52 0.00 -3.95
CA MET A 1 -3.86 0.58 -2.76
C MET A 1 -4.93 0.99 -1.77
N LYS A 2 -4.84 0.47 -0.55
CA LYS A 2 -5.76 0.75 0.56
C LYS A 2 -5.23 1.90 1.39
N ILE A 3 -6.05 2.92 1.58
CA ILE A 3 -5.67 4.14 2.29
C ILE A 3 -6.51 4.28 3.56
N PHE A 4 -5.86 4.60 4.67
CA PHE A 4 -6.51 4.99 5.90
C PHE A 4 -6.25 6.47 6.18
N VAL A 5 -7.33 7.25 6.36
CA VAL A 5 -7.24 8.71 6.61
C VAL A 5 -7.47 8.97 8.09
N CYS A 6 -6.40 9.41 8.76
CA CYS A 6 -6.38 9.74 10.18
C CYS A 6 -6.60 11.24 10.40
N GLY A 7 -7.33 11.61 11.45
CA GLY A 7 -7.56 13.00 11.79
C GLY A 7 -8.35 13.16 13.08
N SER A 8 -8.67 14.39 13.45
CA SER A 8 -9.42 14.70 14.65
C SER A 8 -10.91 14.45 14.46
N ILE A 9 -11.45 13.43 15.13
CA ILE A 9 -12.88 13.08 15.09
C ILE A 9 -13.62 13.73 16.26
N GLY A 10 -13.11 13.56 17.48
CA GLY A 10 -13.77 13.96 18.73
C GLY A 10 -13.98 15.47 18.92
N TYR A 11 -13.37 16.31 18.07
CA TYR A 11 -13.53 17.77 18.11
C TYR A 11 -14.34 18.31 16.93
N GLY A 12 -15.18 17.48 16.30
CA GLY A 12 -16.13 17.91 15.28
C GLY A 12 -15.58 18.02 13.84
N TYR A 13 -14.39 17.47 13.57
CA TYR A 13 -13.76 17.55 12.25
C TYR A 13 -13.93 16.32 11.36
N LYS A 14 -14.91 15.48 11.66
CA LYS A 14 -15.30 14.29 10.92
C LYS A 14 -15.56 14.58 9.43
N GLU A 15 -16.22 15.70 9.13
CA GLU A 15 -16.57 16.06 7.76
C GLU A 15 -15.35 16.38 6.87
N GLU A 16 -14.26 16.85 7.45
CA GLU A 16 -13.01 17.08 6.71
C GLU A 16 -12.38 15.76 6.28
N ILE A 17 -12.39 14.77 7.17
CA ILE A 17 -11.89 13.42 6.86
C ILE A 17 -12.76 12.80 5.76
N LYS A 18 -14.08 12.89 5.86
CA LYS A 18 -15.00 12.35 4.83
C LYS A 18 -14.81 13.01 3.47
N LYS A 19 -14.66 14.33 3.42
CA LYS A 19 -14.40 15.06 2.17
C LYS A 19 -13.14 14.55 1.48
N LEU A 20 -12.05 14.37 2.24
CA LEU A 20 -10.81 13.83 1.70
C LEU A 20 -10.97 12.37 1.26
N GLN A 21 -11.67 11.55 2.04
CA GLN A 21 -11.99 10.17 1.65
C GLN A 21 -12.77 10.12 0.33
N ASP A 22 -13.74 10.99 0.14
CA ASP A 22 -14.56 11.03 -1.07
C ASP A 22 -13.77 11.50 -2.30
N LEU A 23 -12.86 12.47 -2.12
CA LEU A 23 -11.92 12.86 -3.16
C LEU A 23 -11.04 11.68 -3.60
N LEU A 24 -10.46 10.98 -2.63
CA LEU A 24 -9.58 9.85 -2.91
C LEU A 24 -10.32 8.66 -3.54
N ARG A 25 -11.58 8.42 -3.18
CA ARG A 25 -12.43 7.42 -3.85
C ARG A 25 -12.68 7.77 -5.32
N LYS A 26 -12.93 9.06 -5.63
CA LYS A 26 -13.07 9.54 -7.03
C LYS A 26 -11.80 9.35 -7.84
N GLU A 27 -10.63 9.46 -7.22
CA GLU A 27 -9.32 9.20 -7.83
C GLU A 27 -8.98 7.68 -7.95
N GLY A 28 -9.90 6.80 -7.57
CA GLY A 28 -9.77 5.34 -7.72
C GLY A 28 -8.98 4.64 -6.63
N PHE A 29 -8.83 5.26 -5.45
CA PHE A 29 -8.23 4.62 -4.28
C PHE A 29 -9.26 3.88 -3.44
N GLU A 30 -8.86 2.76 -2.82
CA GLU A 30 -9.67 2.04 -1.85
C GLU A 30 -9.50 2.67 -0.46
N ILE A 31 -10.59 3.18 0.10
CA ILE A 31 -10.57 3.85 1.41
C ILE A 31 -11.07 2.89 2.50
N LEU A 32 -10.25 2.73 3.52
CA LEU A 32 -10.63 2.05 4.75
C LEU A 32 -11.44 3.03 5.61
N ASP A 33 -12.71 2.74 5.79
CA ASP A 33 -13.67 3.66 6.43
C ASP A 33 -13.84 3.34 7.91
N GLN A 34 -13.38 4.26 8.78
CA GLN A 34 -13.55 4.17 10.23
C GLN A 34 -14.96 4.54 10.69
N PHE A 35 -15.75 5.23 9.86
CA PHE A 35 -17.08 5.75 10.24
C PHE A 35 -18.21 4.73 10.11
N LYS A 36 -17.92 3.48 9.81
CA LYS A 36 -18.91 2.39 9.89
C LYS A 36 -19.50 2.25 11.29
N TYR A 37 -18.75 2.65 12.31
CA TYR A 37 -19.17 2.74 13.70
C TYR A 37 -18.90 4.17 14.17
N ASP A 38 -19.94 4.89 14.53
CA ASP A 38 -19.84 6.28 14.92
C ASP A 38 -19.81 6.43 16.43
N TYR A 39 -18.73 6.96 16.96
CA TYR A 39 -18.56 7.25 18.39
C TYR A 39 -18.39 8.75 18.65
N SER A 40 -18.72 9.59 17.67
CA SER A 40 -18.54 11.05 17.74
C SER A 40 -19.43 11.72 18.80
N ASP A 41 -20.48 11.04 19.26
CA ASP A 41 -21.42 11.54 20.28
C ASP A 41 -20.93 11.30 21.72
N ILE A 42 -19.73 10.71 21.89
CA ILE A 42 -19.18 10.43 23.22
C ILE A 42 -18.27 11.57 23.64
N ASP A 43 -18.73 12.35 24.59
CA ASP A 43 -18.01 13.49 25.16
C ASP A 43 -16.99 13.07 26.26
N ASP A 44 -17.21 11.92 26.91
CA ASP A 44 -16.39 11.47 28.05
C ASP A 44 -16.15 9.97 28.02
N PHE A 45 -14.86 9.59 27.98
CA PHE A 45 -14.42 8.20 27.97
C PHE A 45 -13.92 7.67 29.32
N ARG A 46 -13.91 8.48 30.41
CA ARG A 46 -13.33 8.08 31.69
C ARG A 46 -13.88 6.77 32.25
N ASP A 47 -15.20 6.54 32.06
CA ASP A 47 -15.90 5.34 32.56
C ASP A 47 -16.20 4.32 31.46
N LYS A 48 -15.57 4.45 30.26
CA LYS A 48 -15.85 3.65 29.06
C LYS A 48 -14.63 2.83 28.58
N ARG A 49 -14.00 2.13 29.53
CA ARG A 49 -12.74 1.42 29.25
C ARG A 49 -12.89 0.33 28.18
N GLU A 50 -13.95 -0.45 28.22
CA GLU A 50 -14.20 -1.52 27.24
C GLU A 50 -14.45 -0.95 25.86
N LEU A 51 -15.29 0.07 25.75
CA LEU A 51 -15.54 0.76 24.48
C LEU A 51 -14.29 1.44 23.94
N SER A 52 -13.46 2.03 24.80
CA SER A 52 -12.17 2.60 24.41
C SER A 52 -11.25 1.54 23.81
N ALA A 53 -11.21 0.34 24.42
CA ALA A 53 -10.41 -0.77 23.90
C ALA A 53 -10.94 -1.24 22.54
N GLU A 54 -12.25 -1.37 22.37
CA GLU A 54 -12.87 -1.75 21.09
C GLU A 54 -12.53 -0.75 19.98
N ILE A 55 -12.66 0.54 20.22
CA ILE A 55 -12.34 1.59 19.24
C ILE A 55 -10.88 1.52 18.84
N VAL A 56 -9.97 1.51 19.82
CA VAL A 56 -8.52 1.51 19.57
C VAL A 56 -8.10 0.26 18.81
N MET A 57 -8.57 -0.94 19.21
CA MET A 57 -8.22 -2.18 18.51
C MET A 57 -8.69 -2.17 17.06
N ARG A 58 -9.90 -1.68 16.80
CA ARG A 58 -10.42 -1.54 15.45
C ARG A 58 -9.60 -0.56 14.60
N ASP A 59 -9.25 0.60 15.14
CA ASP A 59 -8.47 1.60 14.42
C ASP A 59 -7.06 1.07 14.12
N LEU A 60 -6.45 0.32 15.03
CA LEU A 60 -5.19 -0.39 14.81
C LEU A 60 -5.32 -1.48 13.72
N GLU A 61 -6.45 -2.19 13.65
CA GLU A 61 -6.69 -3.13 12.55
C GLU A 61 -6.82 -2.41 11.19
N LEU A 62 -7.43 -1.23 11.14
CA LEU A 62 -7.47 -0.43 9.92
C LEU A 62 -6.06 0.04 9.53
N CYS A 63 -5.25 0.47 10.50
CA CYS A 63 -3.84 0.77 10.29
C CYS A 63 -3.09 -0.42 9.71
N ASP A 64 -3.32 -1.63 10.22
CA ASP A 64 -2.65 -2.85 9.75
C ASP A 64 -3.10 -3.25 8.34
N LYS A 65 -4.34 -3.02 7.97
CA LYS A 65 -4.90 -3.30 6.63
C LYS A 65 -4.51 -2.24 5.59
N ALA A 66 -4.13 -1.03 6.01
CA ALA A 66 -3.75 0.05 5.11
C ALA A 66 -2.40 -0.21 4.43
N ASP A 67 -2.29 0.17 3.15
CA ASP A 67 -1.01 0.27 2.44
C ASP A 67 -0.32 1.61 2.73
N VAL A 68 -1.11 2.68 2.93
CA VAL A 68 -0.67 4.05 3.20
C VAL A 68 -1.59 4.70 4.22
N LEU A 69 -1.03 5.48 5.13
CA LEU A 69 -1.80 6.34 6.03
C LEU A 69 -1.67 7.81 5.62
N ILE A 70 -2.78 8.54 5.76
CA ILE A 70 -2.79 9.99 5.56
C ILE A 70 -3.21 10.65 6.86
N LEU A 71 -2.39 11.55 7.40
CA LEU A 71 -2.72 12.37 8.56
C LEU A 71 -3.17 13.76 8.12
N ILE A 72 -4.39 14.15 8.51
CA ILE A 72 -4.87 15.54 8.40
C ILE A 72 -4.43 16.29 9.66
N THR A 73 -3.63 17.38 9.49
CA THR A 73 -2.99 18.08 10.61
C THR A 73 -3.71 19.34 11.07
N LYS A 74 -4.83 19.70 10.47
CA LYS A 74 -5.54 20.96 10.79
C LYS A 74 -5.89 21.07 12.27
N HIS A 75 -6.25 19.95 12.90
CA HIS A 75 -6.58 19.87 14.33
C HIS A 75 -5.80 18.72 14.99
N PRO A 76 -5.25 18.95 16.20
CA PRO A 76 -4.55 17.92 16.94
C PRO A 76 -5.46 16.73 17.28
N SER A 77 -4.91 15.52 17.21
CA SER A 77 -5.59 14.29 17.62
C SER A 77 -4.58 13.32 18.22
N PHE A 78 -4.83 12.89 19.46
CA PHE A 78 -3.98 11.89 20.13
C PHE A 78 -4.06 10.53 19.43
N GLY A 79 -5.28 10.09 19.06
CA GLY A 79 -5.49 8.83 18.34
C GLY A 79 -4.77 8.81 16.98
N ALA A 80 -5.04 9.83 16.15
CA ALA A 80 -4.41 9.93 14.83
C ALA A 80 -2.88 9.98 14.92
N MET A 81 -2.32 10.64 15.95
CA MET A 81 -0.88 10.67 16.14
C MET A 81 -0.32 9.30 16.52
N ALA A 82 -1.01 8.55 17.41
CA ALA A 82 -0.61 7.19 17.76
C ALA A 82 -0.68 6.24 16.55
N GLU A 83 -1.73 6.34 15.74
CA GLU A 83 -1.93 5.55 14.51
C GLU A 83 -0.75 5.71 13.54
N ILE A 84 -0.34 6.96 13.26
CA ILE A 84 0.77 7.21 12.34
C ILE A 84 2.12 6.77 12.90
N VAL A 85 2.36 6.97 14.20
CA VAL A 85 3.60 6.50 14.85
C VAL A 85 3.72 4.99 14.73
N ILE A 86 2.69 4.25 15.16
CA ILE A 86 2.66 2.79 15.11
C ILE A 86 2.83 2.29 13.68
N SER A 87 2.15 2.91 12.72
CA SER A 87 2.22 2.50 11.31
C SER A 87 3.58 2.80 10.69
N SER A 88 4.16 3.97 10.96
CA SER A 88 5.51 4.32 10.50
C SER A 88 6.57 3.39 11.09
N MET A 89 6.47 3.03 12.37
CA MET A 89 7.37 2.04 13.00
C MET A 89 7.24 0.64 12.40
N LYS A 90 6.10 0.31 11.78
CA LYS A 90 5.88 -0.91 10.99
C LYS A 90 6.34 -0.77 9.53
N GLY A 91 7.00 0.33 9.17
CA GLY A 91 7.51 0.59 7.81
C GLY A 91 6.44 0.98 6.79
N LYS A 92 5.24 1.38 7.24
CA LYS A 92 4.19 1.85 6.32
C LYS A 92 4.41 3.31 5.94
N PRO A 93 4.18 3.69 4.67
CA PRO A 93 4.23 5.08 4.26
C PRO A 93 3.16 5.91 4.99
N VAL A 94 3.57 7.06 5.50
CA VAL A 94 2.71 8.06 6.13
C VAL A 94 2.81 9.35 5.34
N ILE A 95 1.70 9.84 4.81
CA ILE A 95 1.62 11.15 4.16
C ILE A 95 0.96 12.12 5.12
N VAL A 96 1.62 13.24 5.38
CA VAL A 96 1.05 14.32 6.19
C VAL A 96 0.38 15.32 5.26
N PHE A 97 -0.95 15.39 5.30
CA PHE A 97 -1.72 16.38 4.58
C PHE A 97 -1.86 17.65 5.43
N CYS A 98 -1.12 18.68 5.04
CA CYS A 98 -0.96 19.91 5.80
C CYS A 98 -1.06 21.15 4.88
N PRO A 99 -2.28 21.62 4.54
CA PRO A 99 -2.48 22.82 3.72
C PRO A 99 -2.00 24.12 4.39
N GLU A 100 -1.91 24.11 5.70
CA GLU A 100 -1.50 25.28 6.50
C GLU A 100 -0.10 25.08 7.12
N LYS A 101 0.11 25.65 8.30
CA LYS A 101 1.39 25.53 9.04
C LYS A 101 1.42 24.26 9.88
N LEU A 102 2.47 23.48 9.75
CA LEU A 102 2.73 22.33 10.62
C LEU A 102 3.36 22.82 11.93
N ARG A 103 2.58 22.78 13.02
CA ARG A 103 2.97 23.34 14.33
C ARG A 103 3.65 22.35 15.26
N SER A 104 3.71 21.07 14.88
CA SER A 104 4.32 20.00 15.70
C SER A 104 5.45 19.33 14.92
N PRO A 105 6.58 19.00 15.56
CA PRO A 105 7.64 18.23 14.91
C PRO A 105 7.30 16.75 14.73
N TRP A 106 6.36 16.21 15.49
CA TRP A 106 6.02 14.79 15.47
C TRP A 106 5.51 14.30 14.12
N PRO A 107 4.51 14.94 13.48
CA PRO A 107 4.08 14.50 12.17
C PRO A 107 5.19 14.57 11.13
N LEU A 108 6.07 15.58 11.23
CA LEU A 108 7.19 15.72 10.29
C LEU A 108 8.18 14.56 10.40
N TYR A 109 8.51 14.13 11.63
CA TYR A 109 9.47 13.06 11.86
C TYR A 109 9.01 11.71 11.31
N PHE A 110 7.71 11.40 11.44
CA PHE A 110 7.13 10.12 11.00
C PHE A 110 6.61 10.15 9.57
N ALA A 111 6.61 11.31 8.90
CA ALA A 111 6.15 11.46 7.53
C ALA A 111 7.12 10.84 6.53
N THR A 112 6.59 10.05 5.59
CA THR A 112 7.30 9.69 4.36
C THR A 112 7.29 10.85 3.38
N ALA A 113 6.19 11.61 3.34
CA ALA A 113 6.02 12.80 2.51
C ALA A 113 5.01 13.77 3.15
N ILE A 114 5.08 15.05 2.74
CA ILE A 114 4.13 16.09 3.13
C ILE A 114 3.45 16.61 1.87
N ALA A 115 2.11 16.66 1.89
CA ALA A 115 1.30 17.27 0.85
C ALA A 115 0.66 18.57 1.37
N LYS A 116 0.80 19.66 0.63
CA LYS A 116 0.28 20.99 0.99
C LYS A 116 -1.09 21.27 0.38
N ASN A 117 -1.49 20.48 -0.60
CA ASN A 117 -2.78 20.57 -1.26
C ASN A 117 -3.20 19.19 -1.80
N GLU A 118 -4.41 19.09 -2.30
CA GLU A 118 -4.99 17.85 -2.82
C GLU A 118 -4.24 17.32 -4.05
N GLU A 119 -3.76 18.20 -4.93
CA GLU A 119 -3.03 17.85 -6.14
C GLU A 119 -1.69 17.18 -5.79
N GLU A 120 -0.93 17.78 -4.87
CA GLU A 120 0.30 17.23 -4.33
C GLU A 120 0.05 15.86 -3.67
N LEU A 121 -1.02 15.75 -2.86
CA LEU A 121 -1.38 14.50 -2.20
C LEU A 121 -1.65 13.38 -3.23
N ILE A 122 -2.44 13.67 -4.26
CA ILE A 122 -2.76 12.72 -5.32
C ILE A 122 -1.50 12.33 -6.10
N SER A 123 -0.61 13.28 -6.40
CA SER A 123 0.67 13.01 -7.06
C SER A 123 1.53 12.05 -6.25
N ILE A 124 1.72 12.33 -4.97
CA ILE A 124 2.49 11.48 -4.05
C ILE A 124 1.88 10.06 -3.97
N LEU A 125 0.55 9.96 -3.87
CA LEU A 125 -0.13 8.67 -3.82
C LEU A 125 0.02 7.86 -5.12
N LYS A 126 -0.01 8.53 -6.27
CA LYS A 126 0.23 7.89 -7.57
C LYS A 126 1.67 7.39 -7.70
N GLU A 127 2.64 8.12 -7.17
CA GLU A 127 4.05 7.69 -7.13
C GLU A 127 4.28 6.51 -6.17
N LEU A 128 3.58 6.49 -5.03
CA LEU A 128 3.62 5.38 -4.08
C LEU A 128 2.92 4.11 -4.59
N LYS A 129 1.99 4.23 -5.54
CA LYS A 129 1.37 3.11 -6.24
C LYS A 129 2.28 2.74 -7.41
N PRO A 130 3.05 1.67 -7.33
CA PRO A 130 3.88 1.25 -8.44
C PRO A 130 2.98 0.81 -9.60
N GLU A 131 2.79 1.69 -10.55
CA GLU A 131 2.00 1.42 -11.73
C GLU A 131 2.86 0.70 -12.76
N ILE A 132 2.47 -0.53 -13.09
CA ILE A 132 3.07 -1.24 -14.22
C ILE A 132 2.56 -0.58 -15.50
N ARG A 133 3.46 0.06 -16.23
CA ARG A 133 3.14 0.67 -17.52
C ARG A 133 3.28 -0.34 -18.64
N THR A 134 2.51 -0.12 -19.67
CA THR A 134 2.55 -0.93 -20.89
C THR A 134 2.72 -0.02 -22.10
N ILE A 135 3.35 -0.56 -23.14
CA ILE A 135 3.45 0.08 -24.47
C ILE A 135 2.66 -0.74 -25.48
N PRO A 136 2.20 -0.16 -26.60
CA PRO A 136 1.51 -0.91 -27.65
C PRO A 136 2.39 -2.02 -28.23
N ASN A 137 1.79 -3.20 -28.46
CA ASN A 137 2.41 -4.27 -29.24
C ASN A 137 2.12 -4.05 -30.73
N VAL A 138 3.12 -3.64 -31.47
CA VAL A 138 3.04 -3.44 -32.93
C VAL A 138 3.89 -4.46 -33.70
N TYR A 139 4.34 -5.51 -33.02
CA TYR A 139 5.28 -6.50 -33.54
C TYR A 139 4.57 -7.81 -33.93
N CYS A 140 5.32 -8.70 -34.56
CA CYS A 140 4.84 -10.03 -34.94
C CYS A 140 4.51 -10.90 -33.71
N ASP A 141 3.91 -12.06 -33.94
CA ASP A 141 3.61 -13.05 -32.92
C ASP A 141 4.91 -13.53 -32.22
N HIS A 142 4.97 -13.40 -30.91
CA HIS A 142 6.15 -13.75 -30.10
C HIS A 142 5.81 -14.04 -28.65
N VAL A 143 6.74 -14.61 -27.94
CA VAL A 143 6.72 -14.74 -26.45
C VAL A 143 7.81 -13.84 -25.88
N SER A 144 7.45 -13.01 -24.92
CA SER A 144 8.39 -12.19 -24.17
C SER A 144 8.78 -12.86 -22.86
N GLU A 145 10.04 -12.77 -22.47
CA GLU A 145 10.55 -13.23 -21.18
C GLU A 145 11.33 -12.11 -20.48
N PHE A 146 11.03 -11.90 -19.20
CA PHE A 146 11.70 -10.95 -18.32
C PHE A 146 12.22 -11.68 -17.09
N VAL A 147 13.44 -11.37 -16.69
CA VAL A 147 14.07 -11.94 -15.51
C VAL A 147 14.52 -10.81 -14.58
N TYR A 148 13.88 -10.71 -13.42
CA TYR A 148 14.25 -9.75 -12.38
C TYR A 148 15.05 -10.45 -11.30
N THR A 149 16.35 -10.13 -11.19
CA THR A 149 17.31 -10.89 -10.37
C THR A 149 17.52 -10.35 -8.96
N LYS A 150 16.92 -9.21 -8.62
CA LYS A 150 17.15 -8.51 -7.33
C LYS A 150 15.88 -8.42 -6.48
N PHE A 151 14.98 -9.38 -6.63
CA PHE A 151 13.73 -9.37 -5.85
C PHE A 151 14.00 -9.56 -4.37
N LYS A 152 13.27 -8.77 -3.55
CA LYS A 152 13.32 -8.82 -2.10
C LYS A 152 11.94 -8.61 -1.48
N CYS A 153 11.66 -9.34 -0.41
CA CYS A 153 10.53 -9.10 0.49
C CYS A 153 10.91 -9.55 1.90
N ILE A 154 9.98 -9.46 2.85
CA ILE A 154 10.21 -9.90 4.23
C ILE A 154 9.35 -11.13 4.51
N CYS A 155 9.94 -12.17 5.07
CA CYS A 155 9.21 -13.32 5.56
C CYS A 155 8.29 -12.92 6.73
N PRO A 156 6.97 -13.12 6.64
CA PRO A 156 6.04 -12.71 7.70
C PRO A 156 6.20 -13.52 8.99
N VAL A 157 6.81 -14.70 8.91
CA VAL A 157 7.01 -15.61 10.05
C VAL A 157 8.28 -15.28 10.80
N THR A 158 9.42 -15.12 10.08
CA THR A 158 10.73 -14.94 10.70
C THR A 158 11.17 -13.47 10.78
N GLY A 159 10.56 -12.58 9.99
CA GLY A 159 10.98 -11.19 9.87
C GLY A 159 12.29 -11.00 9.08
N LEU A 160 12.89 -12.05 8.55
CA LEU A 160 14.10 -12.00 7.75
C LEU A 160 13.80 -11.62 6.31
N GLU A 161 14.79 -11.04 5.62
CA GLU A 161 14.69 -10.73 4.19
C GLU A 161 14.71 -12.01 3.36
N ASP A 162 13.73 -12.18 2.49
CA ASP A 162 13.68 -13.18 1.45
C ASP A 162 14.14 -12.57 0.14
N ARG A 163 15.13 -13.18 -0.52
CA ARG A 163 15.65 -12.78 -1.81
C ARG A 163 15.30 -13.81 -2.86
N GLY A 164 15.26 -13.38 -4.12
CA GLY A 164 14.98 -14.32 -5.19
C GLY A 164 15.03 -13.69 -6.58
N VAL A 165 14.71 -14.54 -7.55
CA VAL A 165 14.60 -14.20 -8.97
C VAL A 165 13.15 -14.36 -9.40
N ILE A 166 12.59 -13.33 -10.03
CA ILE A 166 11.25 -13.41 -10.64
C ILE A 166 11.41 -13.53 -12.14
N LYS A 167 10.80 -14.57 -12.72
CA LYS A 167 10.72 -14.79 -14.17
C LYS A 167 9.28 -14.59 -14.61
N ILE A 168 9.09 -13.79 -15.64
CA ILE A 168 7.80 -13.53 -16.27
C ILE A 168 7.92 -13.97 -17.72
N ARG A 169 7.00 -14.82 -18.16
CA ARG A 169 6.87 -15.22 -19.56
C ARG A 169 5.43 -14.97 -19.99
N TYR A 170 5.23 -14.33 -21.12
CA TYR A 170 3.89 -14.09 -21.61
C TYR A 170 3.83 -13.99 -23.14
N LYS A 171 2.69 -14.36 -23.69
CA LYS A 171 2.35 -14.12 -25.09
C LYS A 171 1.48 -12.86 -25.14
N PRO A 172 2.01 -11.74 -25.65
CA PRO A 172 1.28 -10.48 -25.69
C PRO A 172 0.14 -10.51 -26.72
N LYS A 173 -0.97 -9.83 -26.40
CA LYS A 173 -1.95 -9.37 -27.37
C LYS A 173 -1.55 -7.97 -27.86
N ASP A 174 -2.12 -6.96 -27.25
CA ASP A 174 -2.02 -5.56 -27.70
C ASP A 174 -0.98 -4.76 -26.91
N ARG A 175 -0.38 -5.33 -25.85
CA ARG A 175 0.45 -4.60 -24.88
C ARG A 175 1.71 -5.35 -24.51
N LEU A 176 2.80 -4.58 -24.37
CA LEU A 176 4.09 -5.04 -23.86
C LEU A 176 4.41 -4.34 -22.54
N LEU A 177 5.21 -5.00 -21.68
CA LEU A 177 5.70 -4.40 -20.42
C LEU A 177 6.74 -3.32 -20.69
N GLU A 178 6.65 -2.22 -19.95
CA GLU A 178 7.66 -1.18 -19.92
C GLU A 178 8.65 -1.46 -18.77
N TYR A 179 9.97 -1.46 -19.08
CA TYR A 179 11.04 -1.95 -18.20
C TYR A 179 11.20 -1.18 -16.91
N GLU A 180 11.18 0.15 -16.96
CA GLU A 180 11.46 0.99 -15.80
C GLU A 180 10.31 0.94 -14.79
N SER A 181 9.07 0.87 -15.26
CA SER A 181 7.92 0.72 -14.39
C SER A 181 7.90 -0.65 -13.73
N LEU A 182 8.32 -1.69 -14.45
CA LEU A 182 8.45 -3.04 -13.91
C LEU A 182 9.53 -3.12 -12.82
N ASP A 183 10.67 -2.45 -12.99
CA ASP A 183 11.71 -2.34 -11.96
C ASP A 183 11.17 -1.65 -10.70
N ARG A 184 10.49 -0.49 -10.86
CA ARG A 184 9.83 0.20 -9.73
C ARG A 184 8.78 -0.67 -9.05
N TYR A 185 8.00 -1.42 -9.83
CA TYR A 185 7.00 -2.34 -9.30
C TYR A 185 7.65 -3.41 -8.41
N PHE A 186 8.73 -4.05 -8.84
CA PHE A 186 9.41 -5.05 -8.02
C PHE A 186 10.10 -4.45 -6.79
N LYS A 187 10.71 -3.28 -6.90
CA LYS A 187 11.25 -2.56 -5.74
C LYS A 187 10.20 -2.24 -4.67
N SER A 188 8.94 -2.09 -5.07
CA SER A 188 7.85 -1.84 -4.13
C SER A 188 7.56 -3.00 -3.16
N PHE A 189 8.11 -4.18 -3.39
CA PHE A 189 8.01 -5.33 -2.49
C PHE A 189 9.05 -5.29 -1.37
N GLU A 190 10.11 -4.50 -1.50
CA GLU A 190 11.13 -4.35 -0.46
C GLU A 190 10.49 -3.90 0.86
N GLY A 191 10.81 -4.57 1.95
CA GLY A 191 10.25 -4.31 3.27
C GLY A 191 8.82 -4.83 3.52
N LYS A 192 8.10 -5.30 2.49
CA LYS A 192 6.74 -5.85 2.67
C LYS A 192 6.79 -7.28 3.19
N LYS A 193 5.99 -7.56 4.22
CA LYS A 193 5.82 -8.91 4.80
C LYS A 193 4.82 -9.72 3.97
N LEU A 194 5.32 -10.65 3.19
CA LEU A 194 4.51 -11.49 2.29
C LEU A 194 5.04 -12.91 2.24
N HIS A 195 4.13 -13.90 2.23
CA HIS A 195 4.49 -15.27 1.89
C HIS A 195 4.85 -15.40 0.41
N HIS A 196 5.71 -16.35 0.08
CA HIS A 196 6.20 -16.59 -1.29
C HIS A 196 5.05 -16.75 -2.30
N GLU A 197 4.03 -17.53 -1.93
CA GLU A 197 2.84 -17.78 -2.74
C GLU A 197 2.02 -16.49 -2.95
N ALA A 198 1.88 -15.68 -1.90
CA ALA A 198 1.16 -14.40 -1.98
C ALA A 198 1.85 -13.41 -2.91
N VAL A 199 3.20 -13.39 -2.90
CA VAL A 199 4.01 -12.59 -3.83
C VAL A 199 3.70 -12.98 -5.26
N VAL A 200 3.82 -14.26 -5.61
CA VAL A 200 3.66 -14.72 -7.00
C VAL A 200 2.22 -14.55 -7.49
N CYS A 201 1.24 -14.87 -6.65
CA CYS A 201 -0.18 -14.65 -6.96
C CYS A 201 -0.51 -13.17 -7.17
N LYS A 202 0.10 -12.27 -6.39
CA LYS A 202 -0.07 -10.82 -6.57
C LYS A 202 0.54 -10.36 -7.89
N ILE A 203 1.79 -10.72 -8.17
CA ILE A 203 2.48 -10.36 -9.41
C ILE A 203 1.69 -10.87 -10.62
N TYR A 204 1.25 -12.12 -10.60
CA TYR A 204 0.44 -12.71 -11.68
C TYR A 204 -0.84 -11.92 -11.94
N ARG A 205 -1.60 -11.59 -10.89
CA ARG A 205 -2.85 -10.81 -11.01
C ARG A 205 -2.61 -9.41 -11.56
N ASP A 206 -1.60 -8.72 -11.02
CA ASP A 206 -1.28 -7.34 -11.43
C ASP A 206 -0.86 -7.30 -12.91
N LEU A 207 -0.01 -8.24 -13.33
CA LEU A 207 0.41 -8.36 -14.74
C LEU A 207 -0.74 -8.78 -15.67
N SER A 208 -1.58 -9.74 -15.27
CA SER A 208 -2.75 -10.14 -16.04
C SER A 208 -3.68 -8.96 -16.30
N ASN A 209 -3.90 -8.11 -15.30
CA ASN A 209 -4.79 -6.96 -15.40
C ASN A 209 -4.28 -5.88 -16.36
N VAL A 210 -2.96 -5.62 -16.39
CA VAL A 210 -2.40 -4.54 -17.24
C VAL A 210 -2.08 -5.00 -18.66
N LEU A 211 -1.71 -6.27 -18.85
CA LEU A 211 -1.32 -6.85 -20.14
C LEU A 211 -2.49 -7.43 -20.90
N ASN A 212 -3.45 -8.04 -20.20
CA ASN A 212 -4.50 -8.87 -20.80
C ASN A 212 -3.93 -9.85 -21.85
N PRO A 213 -2.91 -10.67 -21.51
CA PRO A 213 -2.16 -11.45 -22.49
C PRO A 213 -2.94 -12.68 -22.95
N GLU A 214 -2.51 -13.32 -24.05
CA GLU A 214 -3.05 -14.64 -24.44
C GLU A 214 -2.68 -15.71 -23.42
N TRP A 215 -1.46 -15.63 -22.92
CA TRP A 215 -0.91 -16.53 -21.92
C TRP A 215 0.13 -15.80 -21.05
N LEU A 216 0.18 -16.15 -19.77
CA LEU A 216 1.10 -15.59 -18.79
C LEU A 216 1.58 -16.67 -17.82
N GLU A 217 2.86 -16.66 -17.54
CA GLU A 217 3.49 -17.45 -16.48
C GLU A 217 4.37 -16.54 -15.63
N VAL A 218 4.27 -16.69 -14.31
CA VAL A 218 5.14 -16.04 -13.33
C VAL A 218 5.77 -17.10 -12.45
N ILE A 219 7.09 -17.09 -12.36
CA ILE A 219 7.89 -18.00 -11.53
C ILE A 219 8.72 -17.16 -10.58
N ALA A 220 8.70 -17.47 -9.30
CA ALA A 220 9.64 -16.95 -8.32
C ALA A 220 10.52 -18.07 -7.80
N GLU A 221 11.84 -17.89 -7.91
CA GLU A 221 12.84 -18.77 -7.32
C GLU A 221 13.49 -18.01 -6.16
N PHE A 222 13.17 -18.41 -4.94
CA PHE A 222 13.74 -17.80 -3.73
C PHE A 222 15.08 -18.45 -3.39
N GLU A 223 15.97 -17.66 -2.77
CA GLU A 223 17.23 -18.18 -2.25
C GLU A 223 16.98 -19.24 -1.18
N GLU A 224 17.92 -20.15 -1.06
CA GLU A 224 17.85 -21.25 -0.11
C GLU A 224 17.86 -20.74 1.33
N ARG A 225 16.96 -21.31 2.14
CA ARG A 225 16.93 -21.09 3.59
C ARG A 225 16.80 -22.43 4.32
N SER A 226 17.67 -22.69 5.28
CA SER A 226 17.66 -23.94 6.07
C SER A 226 17.64 -25.19 5.18
N ASN A 227 18.45 -25.22 4.12
CA ASN A 227 18.55 -26.30 3.15
C ASN A 227 17.27 -26.53 2.31
N VAL A 228 16.38 -25.54 2.25
CA VAL A 228 15.16 -25.58 1.42
C VAL A 228 15.15 -24.42 0.45
N LYS A 229 15.08 -24.71 -0.85
CA LYS A 229 14.86 -23.74 -1.91
C LYS A 229 13.38 -23.75 -2.31
N ALA A 230 12.71 -22.61 -2.18
CA ALA A 230 11.33 -22.45 -2.60
C ALA A 230 11.25 -21.98 -4.06
N VAL A 231 10.42 -22.65 -4.85
CA VAL A 231 10.05 -22.22 -6.20
C VAL A 231 8.52 -22.21 -6.30
N VAL A 232 7.97 -21.05 -6.61
CA VAL A 232 6.52 -20.88 -6.76
C VAL A 232 6.21 -20.48 -8.19
N ARG A 233 5.22 -21.13 -8.79
CA ARG A 233 4.79 -20.89 -10.17
C ARG A 233 3.29 -20.66 -10.25
N VAL A 234 2.89 -19.67 -11.00
CA VAL A 234 1.48 -19.37 -11.38
C VAL A 234 1.42 -19.14 -12.87
N GLN A 235 0.49 -19.79 -13.57
CA GLN A 235 0.33 -19.64 -15.03
C GLN A 235 -1.15 -19.63 -15.43
N SER A 236 -1.43 -19.09 -16.61
CA SER A 236 -2.74 -19.22 -17.26
C SER A 236 -3.10 -20.68 -17.50
N LYS A 237 -4.38 -21.00 -17.40
CA LYS A 237 -4.91 -22.33 -17.75
C LYS A 237 -4.93 -22.52 -19.26
#